data_02528a73efcef5be7bf5aab556651b1e
#
_entry.id   02528a73efcef5be7bf5aab556651b1e
#
_cell.length_a   1.000
_cell.length_b   1.000
_cell.length_c   1.000
_cell.angle_alpha   90.00
_cell.angle_beta   90.00
_cell.angle_gamma   90.00
#
_symmetry.space_group_name_H-M   'P 1'
#
loop_
_entity.id
_entity.type
_entity.pdbx_description
1 polymer ?
#
loop_
_entity_poly.entity_id
_entity_poly.type
_entity_poly.pdbx_seq_one_letter_code
_entity_poly.pdbx_strand_id
1 'polypeptide(L)'
;IIEDKTVPLATIEIVVKNGSYTEDSAFNGLSHMYEHMFFKANKDLPSQEAFLKRINELGIVFNGTTSDERVNYFITLTNNKVDEGIAFMNSAIRYPLFLAEEMKKENPVVDGEFQRAESNPTFFLFDEFNRYMWKENYYRKNPIGVHDVILTCTPEKMRIIQDKYYYPNNSMIVIAGDVNHQ
;
A
#
# COMPACT_ATOMS: atom_id res chain seq x y z
N ILE A 1 -13.51 -15.94 1.24
CA ILE A 1 -12.86 -16.69 2.33
C ILE A 1 -12.41 -18.04 1.77
N ILE A 2 -11.18 -18.44 2.11
CA ILE A 2 -10.58 -19.73 1.70
C ILE A 2 -10.14 -20.45 2.99
N GLU A 3 -10.81 -21.56 3.31
CA GLU A 3 -10.46 -22.36 4.49
C GLU A 3 -9.32 -23.33 4.20
N ASP A 4 -8.28 -23.29 5.02
CA ASP A 4 -7.20 -24.28 5.07
C ASP A 4 -6.73 -24.44 6.52
N LYS A 5 -7.02 -25.58 7.11
CA LYS A 5 -6.73 -25.89 8.51
C LYS A 5 -5.42 -26.67 8.72
N THR A 6 -4.54 -26.70 7.71
CA THR A 6 -3.27 -27.42 7.77
C THR A 6 -2.31 -26.87 8.81
N VAL A 7 -2.34 -25.54 9.01
CA VAL A 7 -1.54 -24.81 10.02
C VAL A 7 -2.40 -23.80 10.73
N PRO A 8 -2.15 -23.48 12.01
CA PRO A 8 -2.98 -22.55 12.79
C PRO A 8 -2.69 -21.07 12.44
N LEU A 9 -2.66 -20.74 11.16
CA LEU A 9 -2.39 -19.41 10.63
C LEU A 9 -3.52 -18.93 9.72
N ALA A 10 -3.71 -17.65 9.66
CA ALA A 10 -4.60 -17.00 8.71
C ALA A 10 -3.92 -15.78 8.09
N THR A 11 -4.18 -15.55 6.82
CA THR A 11 -3.77 -14.34 6.08
C THR A 11 -5.00 -13.53 5.75
N ILE A 12 -4.94 -12.23 6.03
CA ILE A 12 -5.94 -11.23 5.67
C ILE A 12 -5.29 -10.32 4.64
N GLU A 13 -5.88 -10.23 3.47
CA GLU A 13 -5.41 -9.36 2.38
C GLU A 13 -6.51 -8.39 1.98
N ILE A 14 -6.15 -7.12 1.80
CA ILE A 14 -6.99 -6.10 1.21
C ILE A 14 -6.35 -5.68 -0.11
N VAL A 15 -7.12 -5.81 -1.20
CA VAL A 15 -6.71 -5.41 -2.55
C VAL A 15 -7.56 -4.21 -2.96
N VAL A 16 -6.91 -3.13 -3.38
CA VAL A 16 -7.57 -1.91 -3.86
C VAL A 16 -7.25 -1.73 -5.34
N LYS A 17 -8.26 -1.46 -6.17
CA LYS A 17 -8.09 -1.10 -7.58
C LYS A 17 -7.55 0.33 -7.67
N ASN A 18 -6.25 0.44 -7.45
CA ASN A 18 -5.45 1.64 -7.52
C ASN A 18 -4.06 1.22 -7.98
N GLY A 19 -3.30 2.12 -8.59
CA GLY A 19 -1.96 1.82 -9.09
C GLY A 19 -1.55 2.85 -10.12
N SER A 20 -0.38 2.67 -10.73
CA SER A 20 0.17 3.70 -11.63
C SER A 20 -0.72 3.99 -12.84
N TYR A 21 -1.54 3.04 -13.30
CA TYR A 21 -2.44 3.26 -14.42
C TYR A 21 -3.58 4.26 -14.12
N THR A 22 -3.93 4.44 -12.84
CA THR A 22 -4.97 5.38 -12.40
C THR A 22 -4.44 6.79 -12.17
N GLU A 23 -3.12 6.95 -12.18
CA GLU A 23 -2.43 8.19 -11.85
C GLU A 23 -2.26 9.07 -13.10
N ASP A 24 -2.44 10.36 -12.94
CA ASP A 24 -1.97 11.37 -13.88
C ASP A 24 -0.54 11.83 -13.54
N SER A 25 0.00 12.76 -14.32
CA SER A 25 1.37 13.26 -14.13
C SER A 25 1.60 13.95 -12.78
N ALA A 26 0.56 14.48 -12.14
CA ALA A 26 0.65 15.15 -10.85
C ALA A 26 0.61 14.19 -9.66
N PHE A 27 0.22 12.93 -9.91
CA PHE A 27 0.02 11.89 -8.89
C PHE A 27 0.88 10.64 -9.11
N ASN A 28 1.75 10.61 -10.14
CA ASN A 28 2.51 9.41 -10.46
C ASN A 28 3.49 9.02 -9.35
N GLY A 29 3.28 7.83 -8.78
CA GLY A 29 4.00 7.29 -7.63
C GLY A 29 3.28 7.45 -6.29
N LEU A 30 2.14 8.15 -6.26
CA LEU A 30 1.43 8.38 -5.00
C LEU A 30 0.59 7.19 -4.54
N SER A 31 0.27 6.23 -5.41
CA SER A 31 -0.29 4.95 -4.99
C SER A 31 0.72 4.13 -4.17
N HIS A 32 1.99 4.18 -4.57
CA HIS A 32 3.09 3.59 -3.83
C HIS A 32 3.36 4.34 -2.52
N MET A 33 3.38 5.67 -2.55
CA MET A 33 3.46 6.48 -1.32
C MET A 33 2.30 6.16 -0.36
N TYR A 34 1.08 5.93 -0.87
CA TYR A 34 -0.06 5.52 -0.04
C TYR A 34 0.18 4.17 0.63
N GLU A 35 0.80 3.22 -0.06
CA GLU A 35 1.20 1.94 0.51
C GLU A 35 2.13 2.13 1.71
N HIS A 36 3.16 2.96 1.59
CA HIS A 36 4.05 3.29 2.70
C HIS A 36 3.31 3.93 3.87
N MET A 37 2.40 4.86 3.59
CA MET A 37 1.63 5.56 4.62
C MET A 37 0.58 4.69 5.31
N PHE A 38 0.16 3.57 4.70
CA PHE A 38 -0.70 2.57 5.35
C PHE A 38 -0.06 1.99 6.63
N PHE A 39 1.25 1.81 6.63
CA PHE A 39 2.01 1.26 7.76
C PHE A 39 2.47 2.32 8.78
N LYS A 40 1.81 3.47 8.80
CA LYS A 40 2.08 4.59 9.72
C LYS A 40 0.91 4.82 10.68
N ALA A 41 0.82 6.03 11.21
CA ALA A 41 -0.24 6.41 12.13
C ALA A 41 -1.64 6.29 11.55
N ASN A 42 -2.56 5.77 12.36
CA ASN A 42 -3.98 5.72 12.07
C ASN A 42 -4.80 6.11 13.31
N LYS A 43 -6.13 6.13 13.18
CA LYS A 43 -7.04 6.58 14.27
C LYS A 43 -6.80 5.87 15.60
N ASP A 44 -6.53 4.56 15.57
CA ASP A 44 -6.39 3.75 16.78
C ASP A 44 -4.93 3.66 17.26
N LEU A 45 -3.99 3.90 16.34
CA LEU A 45 -2.55 3.83 16.55
C LEU A 45 -1.91 5.16 16.09
N PRO A 46 -1.75 6.14 17.01
CA PRO A 46 -1.49 7.54 16.66
C PRO A 46 -0.04 7.83 16.20
N SER A 47 0.82 6.81 16.12
CA SER A 47 2.20 6.94 15.64
C SER A 47 2.68 5.64 15.00
N GLN A 48 3.73 5.71 14.19
CA GLN A 48 4.39 4.53 13.64
C GLN A 48 4.93 3.62 14.74
N GLU A 49 5.41 4.16 15.85
CA GLU A 49 5.87 3.38 17.00
C GLU A 49 4.73 2.54 17.60
N ALA A 50 3.56 3.16 17.82
CA ALA A 50 2.37 2.47 18.30
C ALA A 50 1.91 1.37 17.32
N PHE A 51 2.00 1.65 16.01
CA PHE A 51 1.69 0.70 14.95
C PHE A 51 2.62 -0.54 15.01
N LEU A 52 3.93 -0.33 15.07
CA LEU A 52 4.93 -1.42 15.15
C LEU A 52 4.82 -2.20 16.48
N LYS A 53 4.52 -1.51 17.59
CA LYS A 53 4.25 -2.18 18.86
C LYS A 53 3.05 -3.13 18.74
N ARG A 54 1.95 -2.67 18.13
CA ARG A 54 0.76 -3.50 17.93
C ARG A 54 1.02 -4.71 17.03
N ILE A 55 1.81 -4.54 15.99
CA ILE A 55 2.27 -5.66 15.12
C ILE A 55 2.98 -6.73 15.97
N ASN A 56 3.92 -6.33 16.82
CA ASN A 56 4.66 -7.25 17.66
C ASN A 56 3.75 -7.95 18.69
N GLU A 57 2.81 -7.25 19.31
CA GLU A 57 1.83 -7.82 20.25
C GLU A 57 0.94 -8.88 19.60
N LEU A 58 0.54 -8.65 18.38
CA LEU A 58 -0.30 -9.57 17.61
C LEU A 58 0.52 -10.70 16.94
N GLY A 59 1.84 -10.56 16.87
CA GLY A 59 2.69 -11.51 16.14
C GLY A 59 2.45 -11.49 14.63
N ILE A 60 2.15 -10.32 14.08
CA ILE A 60 1.82 -10.14 12.67
C ILE A 60 3.09 -10.14 11.83
N VAL A 61 3.07 -10.91 10.73
CA VAL A 61 3.93 -10.70 9.56
C VAL A 61 3.11 -9.91 8.54
N PHE A 62 3.65 -8.83 8.02
CA PHE A 62 2.93 -7.92 7.12
C PHE A 62 3.77 -7.50 5.92
N ASN A 63 3.12 -7.13 4.85
CA ASN A 63 3.72 -6.43 3.72
C ASN A 63 2.65 -5.71 2.89
N GLY A 64 3.10 -4.86 1.97
CA GLY A 64 2.31 -4.24 0.91
C GLY A 64 3.00 -4.40 -0.43
N THR A 65 2.25 -4.25 -1.50
CA THR A 65 2.79 -4.21 -2.86
C THR A 65 1.96 -3.29 -3.73
N THR A 66 2.62 -2.46 -4.51
CA THR A 66 1.99 -1.61 -5.51
C THR A 66 2.39 -2.06 -6.91
N SER A 67 1.40 -2.22 -7.77
CA SER A 67 1.57 -2.55 -9.18
C SER A 67 0.87 -1.52 -10.07
N ASP A 68 0.82 -1.79 -11.37
CA ASP A 68 0.15 -0.90 -12.32
C ASP A 68 -1.35 -0.77 -12.03
N GLU A 69 -2.02 -1.85 -11.58
CA GLU A 69 -3.48 -1.93 -11.51
C GLU A 69 -4.04 -2.13 -10.11
N ARG A 70 -3.19 -2.40 -9.11
CA ARG A 70 -3.64 -2.65 -7.74
C ARG A 70 -2.59 -2.31 -6.70
N VAL A 71 -3.08 -2.01 -5.51
CA VAL A 71 -2.29 -1.96 -4.27
C VAL A 71 -2.83 -3.03 -3.34
N ASN A 72 -1.94 -3.86 -2.80
CA ASN A 72 -2.28 -4.92 -1.87
C ASN A 72 -1.67 -4.62 -0.51
N TYR A 73 -2.41 -4.95 0.54
CA TYR A 73 -1.96 -4.95 1.93
C TYR A 73 -2.30 -6.28 2.54
N PHE A 74 -1.35 -6.97 3.12
CA PHE A 74 -1.64 -8.24 3.77
C PHE A 74 -0.92 -8.42 5.09
N ILE A 75 -1.58 -9.14 5.98
CA ILE A 75 -1.04 -9.59 7.25
C ILE A 75 -1.25 -11.08 7.40
N THR A 76 -0.29 -11.76 8.00
CA THR A 76 -0.41 -13.15 8.43
C THR A 76 -0.21 -13.21 9.94
N LEU A 77 -1.10 -13.94 10.62
CA LEU A 77 -1.12 -14.06 12.07
C LEU A 77 -1.70 -15.43 12.48
N THR A 78 -1.68 -15.71 13.78
CA THR A 78 -2.29 -16.92 14.30
C THR A 78 -3.83 -16.86 14.22
N ASN A 79 -4.48 -17.97 13.93
CA ASN A 79 -5.92 -18.09 13.72
C ASN A 79 -6.79 -17.52 14.85
N ASN A 80 -6.30 -17.64 16.10
CA ASN A 80 -7.00 -17.13 17.28
C ASN A 80 -6.99 -15.59 17.43
N LYS A 81 -6.30 -14.88 16.53
CA LYS A 81 -6.20 -13.41 16.51
C LYS A 81 -6.79 -12.78 15.24
N VAL A 82 -7.55 -13.54 14.46
CA VAL A 82 -8.11 -13.06 13.18
C VAL A 82 -9.01 -11.84 13.36
N ASP A 83 -9.86 -11.80 14.38
CA ASP A 83 -10.74 -10.67 14.64
C ASP A 83 -9.94 -9.39 14.97
N GLU A 84 -8.88 -9.53 15.74
CA GLU A 84 -7.97 -8.41 16.07
C GLU A 84 -7.19 -7.95 14.82
N GLY A 85 -6.80 -8.89 13.95
CA GLY A 85 -6.18 -8.60 12.66
C GLY A 85 -7.12 -7.84 11.72
N ILE A 86 -8.38 -8.25 11.63
CA ILE A 86 -9.41 -7.54 10.85
C ILE A 86 -9.60 -6.11 11.39
N ALA A 87 -9.71 -5.94 12.70
CA ALA A 87 -9.84 -4.62 13.31
C ALA A 87 -8.61 -3.74 13.04
N PHE A 88 -7.41 -4.32 13.13
CA PHE A 88 -6.15 -3.64 12.80
C PHE A 88 -6.11 -3.16 11.34
N MET A 89 -6.41 -4.04 10.38
CA MET A 89 -6.45 -3.70 8.97
C MET A 89 -7.52 -2.66 8.64
N ASN A 90 -8.70 -2.78 9.26
CA ASN A 90 -9.78 -1.81 9.10
C ASN A 90 -9.37 -0.40 9.55
N SER A 91 -8.68 -0.28 10.68
CA SER A 91 -8.21 1.02 11.17
C SER A 91 -7.16 1.62 10.22
N ALA A 92 -6.20 0.81 9.78
CA ALA A 92 -5.14 1.26 8.89
C ALA A 92 -5.65 1.72 7.52
N ILE A 93 -6.59 0.99 6.90
CA ILE A 93 -7.06 1.32 5.55
C ILE A 93 -8.09 2.45 5.53
N ARG A 94 -8.98 2.51 6.53
CA ARG A 94 -10.07 3.49 6.53
C ARG A 94 -9.72 4.82 7.19
N TYR A 95 -8.81 4.79 8.15
CA TYR A 95 -8.55 5.94 9.03
C TYR A 95 -7.05 6.27 9.16
N PRO A 96 -6.25 6.25 8.05
CA PRO A 96 -4.86 6.72 8.11
C PRO A 96 -4.83 8.20 8.48
N LEU A 97 -3.87 8.62 9.28
CA LEU A 97 -3.77 10.00 9.71
C LEU A 97 -3.02 10.90 8.71
N PHE A 98 -2.11 10.32 7.92
CA PHE A 98 -1.23 11.06 7.01
C PHE A 98 -0.55 12.24 7.70
N LEU A 99 0.11 11.96 8.81
CA LEU A 99 0.80 13.00 9.57
C LEU A 99 1.92 13.64 8.73
N ALA A 100 1.92 14.96 8.62
CA ALA A 100 2.89 15.69 7.82
C ALA A 100 4.34 15.37 8.23
N GLU A 101 4.61 15.19 9.53
CA GLU A 101 5.94 14.85 10.05
C GLU A 101 6.36 13.41 9.68
N GLU A 102 5.41 12.47 9.58
CA GLU A 102 5.71 11.12 9.09
C GLU A 102 5.97 11.13 7.59
N MET A 103 5.16 11.87 6.82
CA MET A 103 5.36 12.01 5.38
C MET A 103 6.69 12.67 5.04
N LYS A 104 7.08 13.72 5.76
CA LYS A 104 8.38 14.39 5.59
C LYS A 104 9.56 13.45 5.76
N LYS A 105 9.41 12.43 6.61
CA LYS A 105 10.43 11.38 6.78
C LYS A 105 10.32 10.30 5.72
N GLU A 106 9.12 10.00 5.26
CA GLU A 106 8.88 8.89 4.32
C GLU A 106 9.14 9.27 2.86
N ASN A 107 8.85 10.52 2.47
CA ASN A 107 9.10 10.98 1.11
C ASN A 107 10.55 10.70 0.65
N PRO A 108 11.62 11.01 1.45
CA PRO A 108 12.99 10.64 1.07
C PRO A 108 13.24 9.13 1.04
N VAL A 109 12.51 8.31 1.80
CA VAL A 109 12.65 6.85 1.78
C VAL A 109 12.17 6.30 0.44
N VAL A 110 10.96 6.70 0.03
CA VAL A 110 10.38 6.31 -1.28
C VAL A 110 11.24 6.84 -2.44
N ASP A 111 11.75 8.05 -2.31
CA ASP A 111 12.69 8.61 -3.29
C ASP A 111 13.99 7.81 -3.39
N GLY A 112 14.51 7.32 -2.27
CA GLY A 112 15.67 6.42 -2.25
C GLY A 112 15.41 5.08 -2.96
N GLU A 113 14.18 4.57 -2.91
CA GLU A 113 13.77 3.39 -3.68
C GLU A 113 13.71 3.71 -5.18
N PHE A 114 13.19 4.87 -5.55
CA PHE A 114 13.20 5.36 -6.92
C PHE A 114 14.63 5.45 -7.46
N GLN A 115 15.55 6.08 -6.74
CA GLN A 115 16.95 6.21 -7.16
C GLN A 115 17.64 4.85 -7.31
N ARG A 116 17.34 3.90 -6.42
CA ARG A 116 17.82 2.52 -6.53
C ARG A 116 17.29 1.81 -7.77
N ALA A 117 16.00 1.98 -8.07
CA ALA A 117 15.38 1.42 -9.27
C ALA A 117 15.98 2.04 -10.53
N GLU A 118 16.13 3.36 -10.57
CA GLU A 118 16.69 4.11 -11.69
C GLU A 118 18.16 3.71 -11.98
N SER A 119 18.92 3.31 -10.96
CA SER A 119 20.29 2.79 -11.13
C SER A 119 20.37 1.44 -11.87
N ASN A 120 19.21 0.76 -12.04
CA ASN A 120 19.14 -0.51 -12.75
C ASN A 120 18.88 -0.28 -14.25
N PRO A 121 19.84 -0.64 -15.16
CA PRO A 121 19.68 -0.44 -16.61
C PRO A 121 18.43 -1.12 -17.19
N THR A 122 18.00 -2.25 -16.62
CA THR A 122 16.81 -2.99 -17.06
C THR A 122 15.53 -2.21 -16.75
N PHE A 123 15.47 -1.58 -15.59
CA PHE A 123 14.37 -0.71 -15.20
C PHE A 123 14.20 0.46 -16.18
N PHE A 124 15.29 1.16 -16.46
CA PHE A 124 15.33 2.26 -17.42
C PHE A 124 14.90 1.81 -18.83
N LEU A 125 15.42 0.67 -19.29
CA LEU A 125 15.04 0.10 -20.59
C LEU A 125 13.54 -0.16 -20.69
N PHE A 126 12.93 -0.77 -19.67
CA PHE A 126 11.51 -1.06 -19.68
C PHE A 126 10.63 0.19 -19.57
N ASP A 127 11.04 1.19 -18.79
CA ASP A 127 10.32 2.45 -18.69
C ASP A 127 10.30 3.19 -20.03
N GLU A 128 11.46 3.33 -20.70
CA GLU A 128 11.58 3.94 -22.03
C GLU A 128 10.86 3.12 -23.11
N PHE A 129 10.95 1.79 -23.05
CA PHE A 129 10.21 0.92 -23.95
C PHE A 129 8.69 1.11 -23.83
N ASN A 130 8.17 1.13 -22.63
CA ASN A 130 6.75 1.38 -22.37
C ASN A 130 6.33 2.78 -22.83
N ARG A 131 7.13 3.80 -22.57
CA ARG A 131 6.90 5.16 -23.05
C ARG A 131 6.85 5.25 -24.56
N TYR A 132 7.78 4.58 -25.25
CA TYR A 132 7.81 4.52 -26.71
C TYR A 132 6.62 3.77 -27.29
N MET A 133 6.27 2.62 -26.73
CA MET A 133 5.19 1.76 -27.22
C MET A 133 3.81 2.38 -27.00
N TRP A 134 3.56 2.99 -25.85
CA TRP A 134 2.22 3.48 -25.50
C TRP A 134 2.00 4.96 -25.81
N LYS A 135 3.06 5.74 -26.01
CA LYS A 135 3.02 7.18 -26.38
C LYS A 135 2.01 7.96 -25.53
N GLU A 136 1.03 8.60 -26.17
CA GLU A 136 -0.02 9.39 -25.52
C GLU A 136 -0.96 8.55 -24.63
N ASN A 137 -1.02 7.25 -24.87
CA ASN A 137 -1.80 6.30 -24.08
C ASN A 137 -0.93 5.57 -23.05
N TYR A 138 0.09 6.22 -22.53
CA TYR A 138 1.00 5.66 -21.54
C TYR A 138 0.33 5.52 -20.17
N TYR A 139 -0.54 4.50 -20.04
CA TYR A 139 -1.21 4.16 -18.80
C TYR A 139 -0.36 3.28 -17.87
N ARG A 140 0.60 2.52 -18.42
CA ARG A 140 1.50 1.64 -17.67
C ARG A 140 2.75 2.39 -17.23
N LYS A 141 2.53 3.45 -16.48
CA LYS A 141 3.59 4.20 -15.81
C LYS A 141 4.24 3.32 -14.75
N ASN A 142 5.50 3.59 -14.50
CA ASN A 142 6.21 2.94 -13.41
C ASN A 142 5.49 3.19 -12.06
N PRO A 143 5.14 2.14 -11.30
CA PRO A 143 4.48 2.29 -10.01
C PRO A 143 5.30 3.04 -8.97
N ILE A 144 6.64 3.00 -9.08
CA ILE A 144 7.52 3.72 -8.15
C ILE A 144 7.37 5.25 -8.29
N GLY A 145 6.98 5.73 -9.46
CA GLY A 145 6.59 7.11 -9.70
C GLY A 145 7.66 8.03 -10.25
N VAL A 146 7.55 9.31 -9.90
CA VAL A 146 8.40 10.40 -10.38
C VAL A 146 8.95 11.16 -9.16
N HIS A 147 10.25 11.40 -9.17
CA HIS A 147 11.04 12.05 -8.11
C HIS A 147 10.35 13.30 -7.51
N ASP A 148 10.03 14.28 -8.34
CA ASP A 148 9.44 15.55 -7.88
C ASP A 148 8.06 15.35 -7.25
N VAL A 149 7.26 14.40 -7.77
CA VAL A 149 5.93 14.11 -7.24
C VAL A 149 6.03 13.44 -5.87
N ILE A 150 6.96 12.51 -5.71
CA ILE A 150 7.23 11.81 -4.45
C ILE A 150 7.70 12.80 -3.38
N LEU A 151 8.74 13.60 -3.66
CA LEU A 151 9.32 14.53 -2.71
C LEU A 151 8.36 15.67 -2.29
N THR A 152 7.42 16.03 -3.16
CA THR A 152 6.42 17.08 -2.89
C THR A 152 5.06 16.53 -2.46
N CYS A 153 4.99 15.24 -2.10
CA CYS A 153 3.76 14.65 -1.62
C CYS A 153 3.32 15.24 -0.27
N THR A 154 2.03 15.54 -0.15
CA THR A 154 1.43 16.15 1.04
C THR A 154 0.24 15.34 1.55
N PRO A 155 -0.18 15.53 2.82
CA PRO A 155 -1.39 14.90 3.36
C PRO A 155 -2.64 15.12 2.51
N GLU A 156 -2.80 16.30 1.92
CA GLU A 156 -3.94 16.64 1.06
C GLU A 156 -3.96 15.79 -0.20
N LYS A 157 -2.81 15.57 -0.84
CA LYS A 157 -2.70 14.67 -1.99
C LYS A 157 -3.08 13.23 -1.61
N MET A 158 -2.66 12.76 -0.44
CA MET A 158 -3.04 11.43 0.08
C MET A 158 -4.55 11.32 0.32
N ARG A 159 -5.20 12.39 0.83
CA ARG A 159 -6.66 12.39 0.99
C ARG A 159 -7.39 12.32 -0.34
N ILE A 160 -6.92 13.02 -1.37
CA ILE A 160 -7.49 12.92 -2.72
C ILE A 160 -7.45 11.47 -3.23
N ILE A 161 -6.33 10.77 -3.05
CA ILE A 161 -6.20 9.36 -3.43
C ILE A 161 -7.14 8.48 -2.61
N GLN A 162 -7.20 8.72 -1.30
CA GLN A 162 -8.09 7.98 -0.40
C GLN A 162 -9.55 8.09 -0.86
N ASP A 163 -10.03 9.31 -1.06
CA ASP A 163 -11.42 9.57 -1.44
C ASP A 163 -11.75 8.99 -2.82
N LYS A 164 -10.78 8.95 -3.72
CA LYS A 164 -10.98 8.50 -5.09
C LYS A 164 -10.95 6.98 -5.24
N TYR A 165 -10.15 6.27 -4.42
CA TYR A 165 -9.89 4.84 -4.66
C TYR A 165 -10.16 3.93 -3.45
N TYR A 166 -10.07 4.42 -2.21
CA TYR A 166 -10.13 3.58 -1.01
C TYR A 166 -11.54 3.52 -0.41
N TYR A 167 -12.44 2.88 -1.16
CA TYR A 167 -13.83 2.65 -0.75
C TYR A 167 -14.24 1.18 -1.04
N PRO A 168 -15.27 0.65 -0.34
CA PRO A 168 -15.60 -0.77 -0.41
C PRO A 168 -15.83 -1.33 -1.81
N ASN A 169 -16.56 -0.60 -2.67
CA ASN A 169 -16.88 -1.08 -4.04
C ASN A 169 -15.67 -1.10 -4.99
N ASN A 170 -14.54 -0.52 -4.58
CA ASN A 170 -13.28 -0.53 -5.32
C ASN A 170 -12.23 -1.42 -4.67
N SER A 171 -12.63 -2.20 -3.65
CA SER A 171 -11.72 -3.01 -2.85
C SER A 171 -12.25 -4.44 -2.71
N MET A 172 -11.34 -5.37 -2.47
CA MET A 172 -11.65 -6.76 -2.16
C MET A 172 -10.90 -7.17 -0.90
N ILE A 173 -11.58 -7.91 -0.02
CA ILE A 173 -10.96 -8.53 1.16
C ILE A 173 -10.89 -10.03 0.91
N VAL A 174 -9.71 -10.59 1.07
CA VAL A 174 -9.45 -12.04 1.01
C VAL A 174 -8.97 -12.49 2.38
N ILE A 175 -9.57 -13.55 2.91
CA ILE A 175 -9.13 -14.19 4.16
C ILE A 175 -8.89 -15.66 3.83
N ALA A 176 -7.67 -16.14 4.07
CA ALA A 176 -7.27 -17.50 3.79
C ALA A 176 -6.51 -18.11 4.97
N GLY A 177 -6.76 -19.40 5.25
CA GLY A 177 -6.10 -20.13 6.32
C GLY A 177 -7.07 -20.82 7.29
N ASP A 178 -6.63 -21.03 8.53
CA ASP A 178 -7.45 -21.66 9.57
C ASP A 178 -8.52 -20.69 10.11
N VAL A 179 -9.58 -20.53 9.32
CA VAL A 179 -10.74 -19.70 9.59
C VAL A 179 -12.03 -20.48 9.28
N ASN A 180 -13.14 -20.00 9.84
CA ASN A 180 -14.47 -20.48 9.48
C ASN A 180 -15.24 -19.34 8.82
N HIS A 181 -16.00 -19.64 7.76
CA HIS A 181 -16.80 -18.63 7.04
C HIS A 181 -18.29 -18.65 7.41
N GLN A 182 -18.63 -19.36 8.49
CA GLN A 182 -20.00 -19.41 9.04
C GLN A 182 -20.23 -18.29 10.04
#